data_5446986a69b6ab4b100bc185b6937450
#
_entry.id   5446986a69b6ab4b100bc185b6937450
#
_cell.length_a   1.000
_cell.length_b   1.000
_cell.length_c   1.000
_cell.angle_alpha   90.00
_cell.angle_beta   90.00
_cell.angle_gamma   90.00
#
_symmetry.space_group_name_H-M   'P 1'
#
loop_
_entity.id
_entity.type
_entity.pdbx_description
1 polymer ?
#
loop_
_entity_poly.entity_id
_entity_poly.type
_entity_poly.pdbx_seq_one_letter_code
_entity_poly.pdbx_strand_id
1 'polypeptide(L)'
;MSQAKVCLVIGAGDATGGAVARRFAREGYTVCATRRTLDKLHPLLEEIRALGGIVHGFGSDARKEDEVIALVEHIETQIGPIEVLVFNIGANSPSSILTETARRYTKMWEMACLAGFLTGREVAKRMVARPDAALDSAVGQGPHGVAHKGSIIFTGATASLRGSANFAGFSGGKMALRALAQSMARELWPLGVHVAHTIIDGAIDTEFIRTLFPDRYALKPQDGILNPDHIADAYWMLHQQPRDAWTHELDLRPYMERF
;
A
#
# COMPACT_ATOMS: atom_id res chain seq x y z
N MET A 1 25.52 14.66 3.54
CA MET A 1 24.43 13.92 4.19
C MET A 1 23.69 13.17 3.11
N SER A 2 23.47 11.86 3.22
CA SER A 2 22.63 11.14 2.26
C SER A 2 21.21 11.70 2.32
N GLN A 3 20.60 11.88 1.15
CA GLN A 3 19.22 12.36 1.04
C GLN A 3 18.30 11.37 1.74
N ALA A 4 17.31 11.84 2.50
CA ALA A 4 16.37 10.99 3.22
C ALA A 4 15.57 10.13 2.23
N LYS A 5 15.57 8.81 2.42
CA LYS A 5 14.72 7.87 1.64
C LYS A 5 13.33 7.86 2.24
N VAL A 6 12.30 8.14 1.44
CA VAL A 6 10.93 8.25 1.95
C VAL A 6 10.08 7.05 1.56
N CYS A 7 9.36 6.50 2.55
CA CYS A 7 8.27 5.56 2.34
C CYS A 7 6.92 6.27 2.62
N LEU A 8 6.12 6.46 1.58
CA LEU A 8 4.76 7.02 1.68
C LEU A 8 3.74 5.89 1.85
N VAL A 9 3.02 5.89 2.97
CA VAL A 9 1.95 4.91 3.26
C VAL A 9 0.60 5.60 3.20
N ILE A 10 -0.16 5.33 2.15
CA ILE A 10 -1.53 5.81 1.99
C ILE A 10 -2.49 4.84 2.67
N GLY A 11 -3.13 5.29 3.75
CA GLY A 11 -3.97 4.45 4.60
C GLY A 11 -3.17 3.71 5.69
N ALA A 12 -2.33 4.44 6.41
CA ALA A 12 -1.58 3.97 7.58
C ALA A 12 -2.53 3.76 8.77
N GLY A 13 -3.35 2.70 8.70
CA GLY A 13 -4.25 2.28 9.77
C GLY A 13 -3.55 1.43 10.82
N ASP A 14 -4.34 0.95 11.79
CA ASP A 14 -3.83 0.26 12.99
C ASP A 14 -3.33 -1.18 12.69
N ALA A 15 -3.62 -1.71 11.49
CA ALA A 15 -3.20 -3.04 11.05
C ALA A 15 -2.09 -2.95 9.98
N THR A 16 -2.33 -3.48 8.78
CA THR A 16 -1.34 -3.60 7.69
C THR A 16 -0.60 -2.29 7.41
N GLY A 17 -1.32 -1.16 7.26
CA GLY A 17 -0.66 0.12 6.96
C GLY A 17 0.26 0.62 8.08
N GLY A 18 -0.10 0.40 9.35
CA GLY A 18 0.75 0.71 10.49
C GLY A 18 1.95 -0.24 10.58
N ALA A 19 1.75 -1.54 10.33
CA ALA A 19 2.84 -2.51 10.30
C ALA A 19 3.87 -2.19 9.21
N VAL A 20 3.40 -1.81 8.02
CA VAL A 20 4.28 -1.34 6.92
C VAL A 20 5.05 -0.09 7.34
N ALA A 21 4.39 0.90 7.95
CA ALA A 21 5.03 2.12 8.43
C ALA A 21 6.16 1.80 9.44
N ARG A 22 5.89 0.93 10.41
CA ARG A 22 6.90 0.47 11.39
C ARG A 22 8.04 -0.29 10.72
N ARG A 23 7.73 -1.18 9.79
CA ARG A 23 8.74 -1.97 9.10
C ARG A 23 9.72 -1.07 8.35
N PHE A 24 9.23 -0.17 7.50
CA PHE A 24 10.11 0.73 6.73
C PHE A 24 10.86 1.72 7.64
N ALA A 25 10.26 2.18 8.75
CA ALA A 25 10.97 3.01 9.73
C ALA A 25 12.17 2.26 10.36
N ARG A 26 12.02 0.96 10.70
CA ARG A 26 13.11 0.12 11.22
C ARG A 26 14.24 -0.07 10.20
N GLU A 27 13.95 -0.01 8.93
CA GLU A 27 14.93 -0.10 7.83
C GLU A 27 15.57 1.27 7.48
N GLY A 28 15.32 2.31 8.31
CA GLY A 28 15.93 3.62 8.17
C GLY A 28 15.23 4.56 7.18
N TYR A 29 14.04 4.22 6.71
CA TYR A 29 13.24 5.13 5.89
C TYR A 29 12.60 6.23 6.75
N THR A 30 12.54 7.44 6.22
CA THR A 30 11.61 8.46 6.71
C THR A 30 10.21 8.09 6.25
N VAL A 31 9.32 7.80 7.19
CA VAL A 31 7.95 7.37 6.87
C VAL A 31 7.01 8.56 6.80
N CYS A 32 6.27 8.70 5.70
CA CYS A 32 5.14 9.61 5.56
C CYS A 32 3.84 8.81 5.63
N ALA A 33 3.16 8.88 6.77
CA ALA A 33 1.94 8.14 7.05
C ALA A 33 0.69 9.01 6.81
N THR A 34 -0.31 8.49 6.09
CA THR A 34 -1.53 9.24 5.80
C THR A 34 -2.81 8.57 6.27
N ARG A 35 -3.74 9.36 6.77
CA ARG A 35 -5.16 9.03 7.02
C ARG A 35 -6.02 10.27 6.74
N ARG A 36 -7.31 10.08 6.47
CA ARG A 36 -8.27 11.22 6.36
C ARG A 36 -8.36 12.05 7.65
N THR A 37 -8.25 11.41 8.79
CA THR A 37 -8.24 12.04 10.11
C THR A 37 -6.86 11.92 10.72
N LEU A 38 -6.11 13.01 10.77
CA LEU A 38 -4.73 13.05 11.25
C LEU A 38 -4.60 12.54 12.70
N ASP A 39 -5.52 12.92 13.58
CA ASP A 39 -5.46 12.54 15.01
C ASP A 39 -5.40 11.03 15.23
N LYS A 40 -6.00 10.26 14.31
CA LYS A 40 -5.94 8.78 14.36
C LYS A 40 -4.58 8.21 14.03
N LEU A 41 -3.62 9.02 13.59
CA LEU A 41 -2.24 8.60 13.37
C LEU A 41 -1.36 8.75 14.60
N HIS A 42 -1.73 9.61 15.58
CA HIS A 42 -0.88 9.95 16.72
C HIS A 42 -0.26 8.73 17.41
N PRO A 43 -1.03 7.66 17.75
CA PRO A 43 -0.43 6.49 18.42
C PRO A 43 0.67 5.84 17.58
N LEU A 44 0.48 5.70 16.27
CA LEU A 44 1.47 5.12 15.36
C LEU A 44 2.71 6.02 15.24
N LEU A 45 2.51 7.35 15.17
CA LEU A 45 3.62 8.30 15.07
C LEU A 45 4.48 8.27 16.35
N GLU A 46 3.84 8.23 17.53
CA GLU A 46 4.52 8.14 18.81
C GLU A 46 5.29 6.82 18.95
N GLU A 47 4.67 5.69 18.56
CA GLU A 47 5.31 4.38 18.57
C GLU A 47 6.59 4.37 17.72
N ILE A 48 6.52 4.84 16.47
CA ILE A 48 7.67 4.88 15.57
C ILE A 48 8.77 5.78 16.11
N ARG A 49 8.44 6.95 16.66
CA ARG A 49 9.42 7.87 17.28
C ARG A 49 10.09 7.27 18.51
N ALA A 50 9.31 6.59 19.35
CA ALA A 50 9.83 5.92 20.55
C ALA A 50 10.84 4.82 20.20
N LEU A 51 10.72 4.20 19.00
CA LEU A 51 11.67 3.22 18.47
C LEU A 51 12.84 3.87 17.70
N GLY A 52 12.96 5.20 17.72
CA GLY A 52 14.03 5.94 17.05
C GLY A 52 13.81 6.19 15.55
N GLY A 53 12.63 5.85 15.02
CA GLY A 53 12.29 6.10 13.62
C GLY A 53 11.88 7.53 13.32
N ILE A 54 12.04 7.97 12.07
CA ILE A 54 11.59 9.27 11.59
C ILE A 54 10.23 9.11 10.90
N VAL A 55 9.21 9.84 11.37
CA VAL A 55 7.86 9.74 10.83
C VAL A 55 7.13 11.07 10.82
N HIS A 56 6.43 11.33 9.71
CA HIS A 56 5.53 12.46 9.50
C HIS A 56 4.10 11.96 9.27
N GLY A 57 3.11 12.58 9.88
CA GLY A 57 1.70 12.27 9.73
C GLY A 57 0.97 13.33 8.90
N PHE A 58 0.10 12.89 7.98
CA PHE A 58 -0.67 13.80 7.13
C PHE A 58 -2.16 13.43 7.13
N GLY A 59 -3.02 14.44 7.33
CA GLY A 59 -4.44 14.35 7.04
C GLY A 59 -4.69 14.58 5.55
N SER A 60 -5.13 13.55 4.80
CA SER A 60 -5.38 13.67 3.35
C SER A 60 -6.46 12.69 2.90
N ASP A 61 -7.35 13.14 2.03
CA ASP A 61 -8.29 12.27 1.34
C ASP A 61 -7.77 11.90 -0.06
N ALA A 62 -7.23 10.71 -0.17
CA ALA A 62 -6.62 10.20 -1.40
C ALA A 62 -7.57 10.11 -2.61
N ARG A 63 -8.88 10.39 -2.44
CA ARG A 63 -9.86 10.51 -3.53
C ARG A 63 -9.88 11.89 -4.17
N LYS A 64 -9.25 12.87 -3.55
CA LYS A 64 -9.18 14.25 -4.03
C LYS A 64 -7.85 14.50 -4.68
N GLU A 65 -7.89 14.77 -5.97
CA GLU A 65 -6.70 14.91 -6.79
C GLU A 65 -5.80 16.06 -6.33
N ASP A 66 -6.37 17.20 -6.00
CA ASP A 66 -5.67 18.38 -5.49
C ASP A 66 -4.94 18.09 -4.16
N GLU A 67 -5.59 17.39 -3.23
CA GLU A 67 -4.96 16.97 -1.96
C GLU A 67 -3.80 15.99 -2.19
N VAL A 68 -3.92 15.05 -3.14
CA VAL A 68 -2.86 14.10 -3.49
C VAL A 68 -1.68 14.81 -4.13
N ILE A 69 -1.92 15.71 -5.08
CA ILE A 69 -0.87 16.51 -5.74
C ILE A 69 -0.09 17.32 -4.69
N ALA A 70 -0.80 18.06 -3.83
CA ALA A 70 -0.18 18.88 -2.79
C ALA A 70 0.63 18.04 -1.79
N LEU A 71 0.12 16.88 -1.39
CA LEU A 71 0.81 15.96 -0.48
C LEU A 71 2.12 15.45 -1.08
N VAL A 72 2.08 14.94 -2.31
CA VAL A 72 3.26 14.39 -2.99
C VAL A 72 4.29 15.48 -3.24
N GLU A 73 3.87 16.66 -3.67
CA GLU A 73 4.76 17.80 -3.87
C GLU A 73 5.43 18.25 -2.55
N HIS A 74 4.65 18.36 -1.47
CA HIS A 74 5.19 18.72 -0.16
C HIS A 74 6.24 17.70 0.31
N ILE A 75 5.97 16.40 0.20
CA ILE A 75 6.91 15.36 0.62
C ILE A 75 8.19 15.44 -0.20
N GLU A 76 8.10 15.49 -1.52
CA GLU A 76 9.25 15.50 -2.43
C GLU A 76 10.13 16.76 -2.23
N THR A 77 9.52 17.90 -1.88
CA THR A 77 10.26 19.16 -1.76
C THR A 77 10.75 19.47 -0.35
N GLN A 78 10.04 19.04 0.69
CA GLN A 78 10.33 19.39 2.08
C GLN A 78 10.91 18.25 2.93
N ILE A 79 10.74 17.00 2.51
CA ILE A 79 11.19 15.84 3.28
C ILE A 79 12.23 15.05 2.52
N GLY A 80 11.92 14.62 1.30
CA GLY A 80 12.84 13.88 0.45
C GLY A 80 12.12 13.05 -0.61
N PRO A 81 12.88 12.39 -1.51
CA PRO A 81 12.34 11.61 -2.59
C PRO A 81 11.55 10.40 -2.09
N ILE A 82 10.34 10.22 -2.62
CA ILE A 82 9.50 9.05 -2.32
C ILE A 82 10.06 7.84 -3.08
N GLU A 83 10.81 6.98 -2.40
CA GLU A 83 11.32 5.73 -2.99
C GLU A 83 10.31 4.59 -2.93
N VAL A 84 9.39 4.63 -1.96
CA VAL A 84 8.36 3.61 -1.80
C VAL A 84 7.00 4.26 -1.60
N LEU A 85 6.03 3.85 -2.41
CA LEU A 85 4.61 4.09 -2.18
C LEU A 85 3.93 2.78 -1.82
N VAL A 86 3.25 2.74 -0.67
CA VAL A 86 2.32 1.66 -0.32
C VAL A 86 0.90 2.22 -0.28
N PHE A 87 0.07 1.79 -1.22
CA PHE A 87 -1.35 2.11 -1.24
C PHE A 87 -2.14 1.02 -0.52
N ASN A 88 -2.68 1.32 0.67
CA ASN A 88 -3.33 0.37 1.57
C ASN A 88 -4.75 0.80 1.99
N ILE A 89 -5.50 1.45 1.12
CA ILE A 89 -6.89 1.80 1.42
C ILE A 89 -7.79 0.58 1.18
N GLY A 90 -8.52 0.20 2.23
CA GLY A 90 -9.60 -0.77 2.20
C GLY A 90 -10.98 -0.10 2.26
N ALA A 91 -11.96 -0.70 1.58
CA ALA A 91 -13.36 -0.28 1.59
C ALA A 91 -14.28 -1.48 1.87
N ASN A 92 -13.86 -2.35 2.78
CA ASN A 92 -14.57 -3.59 3.10
C ASN A 92 -15.84 -3.28 3.91
N SER A 93 -16.99 -3.27 3.23
CA SER A 93 -18.28 -3.00 3.85
C SER A 93 -19.35 -3.84 3.14
N PRO A 94 -19.85 -4.91 3.78
CA PRO A 94 -20.84 -5.78 3.18
C PRO A 94 -22.19 -5.08 2.95
N SER A 95 -22.84 -5.39 1.82
CA SER A 95 -24.19 -4.95 1.48
C SER A 95 -24.80 -5.91 0.45
N SER A 96 -26.06 -6.27 0.65
CA SER A 96 -26.80 -7.06 -0.34
C SER A 96 -26.91 -6.29 -1.66
N ILE A 97 -26.75 -6.97 -2.78
CA ILE A 97 -26.93 -6.36 -4.12
C ILE A 97 -28.34 -5.76 -4.31
N LEU A 98 -29.33 -6.30 -3.60
CA LEU A 98 -30.71 -5.83 -3.67
C LEU A 98 -30.93 -4.50 -2.94
N THR A 99 -30.04 -4.14 -2.01
CA THR A 99 -30.15 -2.91 -1.19
C THR A 99 -28.98 -1.97 -1.39
N GLU A 100 -27.98 -2.36 -2.19
CA GLU A 100 -26.81 -1.51 -2.47
C GLU A 100 -27.22 -0.28 -3.28
N THR A 101 -26.69 0.88 -2.90
CA THR A 101 -26.97 2.12 -3.59
C THR A 101 -25.86 2.50 -4.54
N ALA A 102 -26.20 3.15 -5.67
CA ALA A 102 -25.20 3.67 -6.61
C ALA A 102 -24.15 4.56 -5.92
N ARG A 103 -24.60 5.44 -4.99
CA ARG A 103 -23.69 6.30 -4.22
C ARG A 103 -22.67 5.50 -3.40
N ARG A 104 -23.10 4.44 -2.71
CA ARG A 104 -22.20 3.62 -1.88
C ARG A 104 -21.28 2.78 -2.74
N TYR A 105 -21.79 2.18 -3.82
CA TYR A 105 -21.01 1.42 -4.80
C TYR A 105 -19.89 2.27 -5.41
N THR A 106 -20.23 3.46 -5.92
CA THR A 106 -19.25 4.42 -6.49
C THR A 106 -18.21 4.82 -5.46
N LYS A 107 -18.64 5.12 -4.20
CA LYS A 107 -17.71 5.50 -3.14
C LYS A 107 -16.69 4.40 -2.79
N MET A 108 -17.09 3.13 -2.86
CA MET A 108 -16.15 2.01 -2.67
C MET A 108 -15.12 1.95 -3.80
N TRP A 109 -15.55 2.15 -5.03
CA TRP A 109 -14.66 2.22 -6.19
C TRP A 109 -13.70 3.42 -6.10
N GLU A 110 -14.20 4.60 -5.72
CA GLU A 110 -13.37 5.78 -5.48
C GLU A 110 -12.26 5.52 -4.43
N MET A 111 -12.61 4.86 -3.33
CA MET A 111 -11.64 4.55 -2.28
C MET A 111 -10.62 3.48 -2.70
N ALA A 112 -11.06 2.45 -3.38
CA ALA A 112 -10.20 1.32 -3.71
C ALA A 112 -9.39 1.54 -4.99
N CYS A 113 -9.98 2.11 -6.05
CA CYS A 113 -9.36 2.23 -7.37
C CYS A 113 -8.93 3.66 -7.69
N LEU A 114 -9.86 4.65 -7.67
CA LEU A 114 -9.52 6.03 -8.03
C LEU A 114 -8.42 6.60 -7.15
N ALA A 115 -8.51 6.42 -5.85
CA ALA A 115 -7.47 6.87 -4.91
C ALA A 115 -6.12 6.21 -5.20
N GLY A 116 -6.10 4.92 -5.58
CA GLY A 116 -4.90 4.21 -6.02
C GLY A 116 -4.31 4.79 -7.30
N PHE A 117 -5.17 5.12 -8.26
CA PHE A 117 -4.75 5.78 -9.50
C PHE A 117 -4.13 7.16 -9.22
N LEU A 118 -4.81 8.02 -8.47
CA LEU A 118 -4.32 9.37 -8.19
C LEU A 118 -2.96 9.36 -7.48
N THR A 119 -2.83 8.56 -6.42
CA THR A 119 -1.58 8.45 -5.65
C THR A 119 -0.47 7.78 -6.46
N GLY A 120 -0.77 6.67 -7.13
CA GLY A 120 0.19 5.94 -7.96
C GLY A 120 0.73 6.79 -9.10
N ARG A 121 -0.15 7.51 -9.81
CA ARG A 121 0.21 8.41 -10.90
C ARG A 121 1.14 9.54 -10.45
N GLU A 122 0.79 10.25 -9.38
CA GLU A 122 1.58 11.41 -8.94
C GLU A 122 2.97 10.97 -8.43
N VAL A 123 3.05 9.88 -7.68
CA VAL A 123 4.34 9.34 -7.24
C VAL A 123 5.15 8.81 -8.43
N ALA A 124 4.51 8.10 -9.38
CA ALA A 124 5.20 7.61 -10.58
C ALA A 124 5.83 8.74 -11.40
N LYS A 125 5.12 9.87 -11.59
CA LYS A 125 5.68 11.07 -12.26
C LYS A 125 6.99 11.53 -11.62
N ARG A 126 7.03 11.58 -10.29
CA ARG A 126 8.24 12.00 -9.55
C ARG A 126 9.36 10.96 -9.68
N MET A 127 9.04 9.67 -9.51
CA MET A 127 10.02 8.59 -9.65
C MET A 127 10.64 8.57 -11.05
N VAL A 128 9.84 8.63 -12.11
CA VAL A 128 10.34 8.58 -13.50
C VAL A 128 11.19 9.79 -13.85
N ALA A 129 10.83 10.96 -13.35
CA ALA A 129 11.56 12.21 -13.63
C ALA A 129 12.95 12.27 -12.97
N ARG A 130 13.28 11.39 -12.02
CA ARG A 130 14.59 11.38 -11.35
C ARG A 130 15.70 10.98 -12.33
N PRO A 131 16.82 11.73 -12.36
CA PRO A 131 18.00 11.33 -13.11
C PRO A 131 18.59 10.02 -12.56
N ASP A 132 19.05 9.13 -13.42
CA ASP A 132 19.65 7.85 -13.01
C ASP A 132 20.91 8.05 -12.15
N ALA A 133 21.65 9.13 -12.37
CA ALA A 133 22.84 9.50 -11.59
C ALA A 133 22.55 9.94 -10.14
N ALA A 134 21.29 10.29 -9.82
CA ALA A 134 20.88 10.71 -8.48
C ALA A 134 20.52 9.51 -7.57
N LEU A 135 20.54 8.30 -8.11
CA LEU A 135 20.11 7.10 -7.40
C LEU A 135 21.33 6.40 -6.78
N ASP A 136 21.21 6.13 -5.48
CA ASP A 136 22.24 5.41 -4.74
C ASP A 136 22.46 4.03 -5.38
N SER A 137 23.71 3.71 -5.73
CA SER A 137 24.09 2.48 -6.42
C SER A 137 23.87 1.20 -5.62
N ALA A 138 23.38 1.33 -4.37
CA ALA A 138 23.15 0.20 -3.48
C ALA A 138 21.92 -0.66 -3.86
N VAL A 139 20.96 -0.13 -4.62
CA VAL A 139 19.83 -0.90 -5.15
C VAL A 139 20.06 -1.17 -6.63
N GLY A 140 20.77 -2.25 -6.90
CA GLY A 140 21.02 -2.90 -8.20
C GLY A 140 20.94 -2.06 -9.48
N GLN A 141 22.07 -1.72 -10.06
CA GLN A 141 22.12 -1.38 -11.49
C GLN A 141 21.81 -2.65 -12.29
N GLY A 142 20.64 -2.71 -12.91
CA GLY A 142 20.30 -3.80 -13.80
C GLY A 142 21.17 -3.78 -15.08
N PRO A 143 21.23 -4.90 -15.84
CA PRO A 143 22.09 -5.07 -16.99
C PRO A 143 21.85 -4.09 -18.15
N HIS A 144 20.80 -3.28 -18.08
CA HIS A 144 20.42 -2.31 -19.13
C HIS A 144 20.62 -0.84 -18.75
N GLY A 145 21.36 -0.54 -17.66
CA GLY A 145 21.74 0.83 -17.32
C GLY A 145 20.62 1.73 -16.78
N VAL A 146 19.37 1.26 -16.66
CA VAL A 146 18.29 2.01 -16.01
C VAL A 146 18.28 1.68 -14.52
N ALA A 147 18.41 2.68 -13.67
CA ALA A 147 18.43 2.48 -12.21
C ALA A 147 17.05 2.12 -11.64
N HIS A 148 17.03 1.47 -10.46
CA HIS A 148 15.79 1.28 -9.68
C HIS A 148 15.35 2.62 -9.10
N LYS A 149 14.24 3.17 -9.60
CA LYS A 149 13.74 4.52 -9.25
C LYS A 149 12.75 4.52 -8.08
N GLY A 150 12.30 3.36 -7.67
CA GLY A 150 11.38 3.18 -6.55
C GLY A 150 10.37 2.06 -6.75
N SER A 151 9.56 1.83 -5.73
CA SER A 151 8.53 0.79 -5.72
C SER A 151 7.15 1.37 -5.40
N ILE A 152 6.14 0.93 -6.15
CA ILE A 152 4.72 1.23 -5.92
C ILE A 152 4.02 -0.09 -5.63
N ILE A 153 3.50 -0.27 -4.41
CA ILE A 153 2.86 -1.51 -3.96
C ILE A 153 1.39 -1.24 -3.66
N PHE A 154 0.51 -1.90 -4.40
CA PHE A 154 -0.93 -1.82 -4.19
C PHE A 154 -1.42 -2.99 -3.35
N THR A 155 -2.09 -2.69 -2.23
CA THR A 155 -2.72 -3.71 -1.38
C THR A 155 -4.04 -4.17 -1.99
N GLY A 156 -4.04 -5.39 -2.48
CA GLY A 156 -5.21 -6.13 -2.91
C GLY A 156 -5.88 -6.91 -1.78
N ALA A 157 -6.77 -7.81 -2.15
CA ALA A 157 -7.51 -8.67 -1.25
C ALA A 157 -8.03 -9.91 -2.03
N THR A 158 -8.64 -10.89 -1.35
CA THR A 158 -9.49 -11.92 -1.99
C THR A 158 -10.41 -11.32 -3.06
N ALA A 159 -10.96 -10.14 -2.77
CA ALA A 159 -11.84 -9.39 -3.67
C ALA A 159 -11.16 -8.89 -4.95
N SER A 160 -9.84 -8.95 -5.06
CA SER A 160 -9.11 -8.69 -6.32
C SER A 160 -9.18 -9.89 -7.30
N LEU A 161 -9.55 -11.08 -6.80
CA LEU A 161 -9.59 -12.33 -7.57
C LEU A 161 -11.01 -12.79 -7.87
N ARG A 162 -11.92 -12.63 -6.91
CA ARG A 162 -13.29 -13.12 -7.01
C ARG A 162 -14.29 -12.23 -6.28
N GLY A 163 -15.51 -12.17 -6.81
CA GLY A 163 -16.65 -11.57 -6.12
C GLY A 163 -17.22 -12.51 -5.08
N SER A 164 -17.59 -11.97 -3.92
CA SER A 164 -18.32 -12.71 -2.88
C SER A 164 -19.70 -12.10 -2.67
N ALA A 165 -20.65 -12.90 -2.20
CA ALA A 165 -21.98 -12.41 -1.84
C ALA A 165 -21.86 -11.24 -0.84
N ASN A 166 -22.63 -10.19 -1.05
CA ASN A 166 -22.61 -8.95 -0.27
C ASN A 166 -21.37 -8.05 -0.42
N PHE A 167 -20.45 -8.33 -1.33
CA PHE A 167 -19.22 -7.53 -1.51
C PHE A 167 -19.04 -6.97 -2.93
N ALA A 168 -20.14 -6.76 -3.67
CA ALA A 168 -20.09 -6.31 -5.07
C ALA A 168 -19.27 -5.03 -5.26
N GLY A 169 -19.49 -3.99 -4.44
CA GLY A 169 -18.75 -2.73 -4.54
C GLY A 169 -17.26 -2.89 -4.17
N PHE A 170 -16.95 -3.66 -3.14
CA PHE A 170 -15.57 -3.93 -2.74
C PHE A 170 -14.81 -4.73 -3.78
N SER A 171 -15.42 -5.81 -4.30
CA SER A 171 -14.81 -6.63 -5.36
C SER A 171 -14.60 -5.84 -6.65
N GLY A 172 -15.59 -5.04 -7.06
CA GLY A 172 -15.46 -4.18 -8.24
C GLY A 172 -14.29 -3.20 -8.12
N GLY A 173 -14.14 -2.55 -6.94
CA GLY A 173 -13.03 -1.64 -6.69
C GLY A 173 -11.66 -2.33 -6.62
N LYS A 174 -11.57 -3.51 -5.98
CA LYS A 174 -10.29 -4.25 -5.84
C LYS A 174 -9.86 -4.93 -7.14
N MET A 175 -10.79 -5.44 -7.95
CA MET A 175 -10.48 -5.93 -9.30
C MET A 175 -10.00 -4.79 -10.21
N ALA A 176 -10.63 -3.62 -10.14
CA ALA A 176 -10.19 -2.45 -10.89
C ALA A 176 -8.79 -1.99 -10.44
N LEU A 177 -8.48 -2.00 -9.14
CA LEU A 177 -7.14 -1.70 -8.64
C LEU A 177 -6.09 -2.69 -9.15
N ARG A 178 -6.42 -3.99 -9.22
CA ARG A 178 -5.54 -5.01 -9.79
C ARG A 178 -5.24 -4.74 -11.26
N ALA A 179 -6.26 -4.40 -12.05
CA ALA A 179 -6.09 -4.04 -13.46
C ALA A 179 -5.24 -2.77 -13.64
N LEU A 180 -5.43 -1.76 -12.78
CA LEU A 180 -4.60 -0.56 -12.74
C LEU A 180 -3.14 -0.91 -12.47
N ALA A 181 -2.86 -1.73 -11.45
CA ALA A 181 -1.49 -2.16 -11.12
C ALA A 181 -0.82 -2.89 -12.30
N GLN A 182 -1.57 -3.73 -13.04
CA GLN A 182 -1.07 -4.42 -14.23
C GLN A 182 -0.70 -3.44 -15.36
N SER A 183 -1.52 -2.42 -15.61
CA SER A 183 -1.24 -1.40 -16.62
C SER A 183 -0.01 -0.59 -16.23
N MET A 184 0.03 -0.10 -14.98
CA MET A 184 1.16 0.66 -14.46
C MET A 184 2.47 -0.15 -14.47
N ALA A 185 2.44 -1.44 -14.16
CA ALA A 185 3.63 -2.28 -14.23
C ALA A 185 4.20 -2.33 -15.65
N ARG A 186 3.35 -2.54 -16.67
CA ARG A 186 3.79 -2.61 -18.07
C ARG A 186 4.38 -1.30 -18.58
N GLU A 187 3.86 -0.17 -18.12
CA GLU A 187 4.34 1.15 -18.51
C GLU A 187 5.61 1.57 -17.75
N LEU A 188 5.71 1.25 -16.45
CA LEU A 188 6.69 1.84 -15.56
C LEU A 188 7.92 0.95 -15.28
N TRP A 189 7.81 -0.37 -15.42
CA TRP A 189 8.97 -1.26 -15.28
C TRP A 189 10.11 -0.91 -16.25
N PRO A 190 9.84 -0.66 -17.55
CA PRO A 190 10.88 -0.22 -18.47
C PRO A 190 11.54 1.10 -18.05
N LEU A 191 10.85 1.92 -17.26
CA LEU A 191 11.32 3.21 -16.75
C LEU A 191 12.02 3.11 -15.38
N GLY A 192 12.18 1.90 -14.83
CA GLY A 192 12.88 1.64 -13.58
C GLY A 192 12.01 1.71 -12.32
N VAL A 193 10.69 1.76 -12.44
CA VAL A 193 9.78 1.78 -11.28
C VAL A 193 9.12 0.41 -11.10
N HIS A 194 9.37 -0.23 -9.96
CA HIS A 194 8.76 -1.52 -9.61
C HIS A 194 7.31 -1.33 -9.15
N VAL A 195 6.35 -1.82 -9.92
CA VAL A 195 4.93 -1.82 -9.55
C VAL A 195 4.49 -3.23 -9.20
N ALA A 196 4.04 -3.43 -7.98
CA ALA A 196 3.55 -4.72 -7.46
C ALA A 196 2.12 -4.60 -6.91
N HIS A 197 1.39 -5.71 -6.99
CA HIS A 197 0.07 -5.89 -6.40
C HIS A 197 0.11 -7.06 -5.42
N THR A 198 -0.23 -6.83 -4.14
CA THR A 198 -0.20 -7.86 -3.10
C THR A 198 -1.62 -8.29 -2.76
N ILE A 199 -1.97 -9.53 -3.03
CA ILE A 199 -3.27 -10.11 -2.68
C ILE A 199 -3.20 -10.60 -1.24
N ILE A 200 -3.96 -9.97 -0.34
CA ILE A 200 -4.13 -10.42 1.03
C ILE A 200 -5.40 -11.30 1.05
N ASP A 201 -5.20 -12.60 0.88
CA ASP A 201 -6.31 -13.56 0.78
C ASP A 201 -6.55 -14.28 2.11
N GLY A 202 -7.31 -13.64 2.98
CA GLY A 202 -7.68 -14.15 4.29
C GLY A 202 -8.00 -13.04 5.30
N ALA A 203 -8.44 -13.45 6.47
CA ALA A 203 -8.65 -12.53 7.58
C ALA A 203 -7.31 -12.01 8.11
N ILE A 204 -7.25 -10.71 8.41
CA ILE A 204 -6.07 -10.07 9.01
C ILE A 204 -6.35 -9.87 10.50
N ASP A 205 -5.36 -10.07 11.35
CA ASP A 205 -5.44 -9.79 12.79
C ASP A 205 -5.72 -8.31 13.03
N THR A 206 -7.00 -8.00 13.23
CA THR A 206 -7.52 -6.66 13.42
C THR A 206 -8.67 -6.67 14.41
N GLU A 207 -8.90 -5.52 15.06
CA GLU A 207 -10.09 -5.33 15.90
C GLU A 207 -11.40 -5.54 15.13
N PHE A 208 -11.42 -5.15 13.85
CA PHE A 208 -12.55 -5.37 12.97
C PHE A 208 -12.88 -6.87 12.82
N ILE A 209 -11.88 -7.71 12.58
CA ILE A 209 -12.08 -9.18 12.46
C ILE A 209 -12.45 -9.76 13.82
N ARG A 210 -11.82 -9.32 14.91
CA ARG A 210 -12.12 -9.77 16.25
C ARG A 210 -13.60 -9.55 16.62
N THR A 211 -14.14 -8.38 16.26
CA THR A 211 -15.48 -7.96 16.63
C THR A 211 -16.56 -8.54 15.73
N LEU A 212 -16.34 -8.53 14.40
CA LEU A 212 -17.38 -8.92 13.42
C LEU A 212 -17.31 -10.37 12.95
N PHE A 213 -16.15 -11.02 13.12
CA PHE A 213 -15.91 -12.39 12.68
C PHE A 213 -15.17 -13.20 13.75
N PRO A 214 -15.76 -13.34 14.98
CA PRO A 214 -15.10 -13.96 16.13
C PRO A 214 -14.64 -15.41 15.86
N ASP A 215 -15.41 -16.18 15.09
CA ASP A 215 -15.04 -17.55 14.73
C ASP A 215 -13.77 -17.60 13.84
N ARG A 216 -13.61 -16.63 12.95
CA ARG A 216 -12.37 -16.47 12.17
C ARG A 216 -11.22 -16.02 13.07
N TYR A 217 -11.48 -15.09 13.97
CA TYR A 217 -10.45 -14.59 14.91
C TYR A 217 -9.96 -15.68 15.86
N ALA A 218 -10.81 -16.62 16.26
CA ALA A 218 -10.45 -17.78 17.10
C ALA A 218 -9.39 -18.68 16.46
N LEU A 219 -9.16 -18.61 15.14
CA LEU A 219 -8.11 -19.36 14.43
C LEU A 219 -6.72 -18.73 14.59
N LYS A 220 -6.60 -17.53 15.19
CA LYS A 220 -5.32 -16.83 15.38
C LYS A 220 -4.23 -17.69 16.05
N PRO A 221 -4.48 -18.42 17.16
CA PRO A 221 -3.46 -19.24 17.80
C PRO A 221 -2.97 -20.42 16.95
N GLN A 222 -3.63 -20.69 15.85
CA GLN A 222 -3.35 -21.79 14.91
C GLN A 222 -2.83 -21.24 13.57
N ASP A 223 -2.35 -19.98 13.52
CA ASP A 223 -1.93 -19.30 12.30
C ASP A 223 -3.01 -19.25 11.20
N GLY A 224 -4.28 -19.27 11.59
CA GLY A 224 -5.43 -19.26 10.68
C GLY A 224 -5.85 -17.88 10.20
N ILE A 225 -5.20 -16.80 10.67
CA ILE A 225 -5.34 -15.42 10.18
C ILE A 225 -3.98 -14.78 9.98
N LEU A 226 -3.91 -13.78 9.09
CA LEU A 226 -2.67 -13.09 8.73
C LEU A 226 -2.22 -12.12 9.84
N ASN A 227 -0.94 -12.19 10.19
CA ASN A 227 -0.29 -11.19 11.03
C ASN A 227 0.11 -9.98 10.17
N PRO A 228 -0.28 -8.74 10.55
CA PRO A 228 0.10 -7.53 9.83
C PRO A 228 1.61 -7.33 9.66
N ASP A 229 2.42 -7.72 10.66
CA ASP A 229 3.87 -7.57 10.58
C ASP A 229 4.48 -8.52 9.54
N HIS A 230 3.98 -9.75 9.41
CA HIS A 230 4.42 -10.68 8.35
C HIS A 230 4.00 -10.18 6.95
N ILE A 231 2.86 -9.50 6.83
CA ILE A 231 2.49 -8.83 5.58
C ILE A 231 3.49 -7.71 5.28
N ALA A 232 3.88 -6.92 6.26
CA ALA A 232 4.86 -5.84 6.10
C ALA A 232 6.25 -6.36 5.72
N ASP A 233 6.67 -7.53 6.23
CA ASP A 233 7.89 -8.20 5.82
C ASP A 233 7.88 -8.58 4.34
N ALA A 234 6.75 -9.06 3.83
CA ALA A 234 6.59 -9.35 2.40
C ALA A 234 6.67 -8.07 1.54
N TYR A 235 6.16 -6.93 2.02
CA TYR A 235 6.27 -5.64 1.31
C TYR A 235 7.71 -5.13 1.27
N TRP A 236 8.44 -5.30 2.37
CA TRP A 236 9.88 -5.03 2.40
C TRP A 236 10.63 -5.92 1.40
N MET A 237 10.35 -7.23 1.38
CA MET A 237 10.95 -8.16 0.43
C MET A 237 10.69 -7.75 -1.01
N LEU A 238 9.46 -7.35 -1.37
CA LEU A 238 9.14 -6.86 -2.71
C LEU A 238 9.99 -5.65 -3.10
N HIS A 239 10.16 -4.68 -2.18
CA HIS A 239 10.98 -3.49 -2.45
C HIS A 239 12.46 -3.83 -2.66
N GLN A 240 12.98 -4.85 -1.99
CA GLN A 240 14.39 -5.26 -2.08
C GLN A 240 14.72 -6.14 -3.29
N GLN A 241 13.75 -6.53 -4.09
CA GLN A 241 13.99 -7.42 -5.22
C GLN A 241 14.89 -6.80 -6.28
N PRO A 242 15.87 -7.56 -6.82
CA PRO A 242 16.66 -7.14 -7.95
C PRO A 242 15.79 -7.02 -9.21
N ARG A 243 16.17 -6.13 -10.13
CA ARG A 243 15.37 -5.78 -11.30
C ARG A 243 15.12 -6.92 -12.27
N ASP A 244 15.99 -7.89 -12.32
CA ASP A 244 15.88 -9.08 -13.16
C ASP A 244 14.91 -10.14 -12.60
N ALA A 245 14.39 -9.91 -11.38
CA ALA A 245 13.46 -10.81 -10.68
C ALA A 245 12.35 -10.07 -9.94
N TRP A 246 11.77 -9.05 -10.54
CA TRP A 246 10.63 -8.31 -9.94
C TRP A 246 9.34 -9.13 -9.96
N THR A 247 8.71 -9.21 -8.80
CA THR A 247 7.37 -9.79 -8.64
C THR A 247 6.32 -8.74 -8.99
N HIS A 248 5.43 -9.06 -9.94
CA HIS A 248 4.26 -8.22 -10.21
C HIS A 248 3.12 -8.48 -9.23
N GLU A 249 2.79 -9.72 -8.99
CA GLU A 249 1.69 -10.10 -8.10
C GLU A 249 2.15 -11.12 -7.05
N LEU A 250 1.90 -10.81 -5.78
CA LEU A 250 2.21 -11.66 -4.64
C LEU A 250 0.91 -12.02 -3.91
N ASP A 251 0.70 -13.30 -3.68
CA ASP A 251 -0.44 -13.85 -2.97
C ASP A 251 -0.01 -14.27 -1.55
N LEU A 252 -0.62 -13.64 -0.54
CA LEU A 252 -0.39 -13.94 0.88
C LEU A 252 -1.69 -14.45 1.51
N ARG A 253 -1.64 -15.61 2.12
CA ARG A 253 -2.78 -16.20 2.82
C ARG A 253 -2.37 -17.03 4.02
N PRO A 254 -3.22 -17.20 5.03
CA PRO A 254 -2.99 -18.20 6.05
C PRO A 254 -2.98 -19.60 5.42
N TYR A 255 -2.18 -20.53 5.94
CA TYR A 255 -2.12 -21.87 5.40
C TYR A 255 -3.46 -22.64 5.49
N MET A 256 -4.36 -22.22 6.37
CA MET A 256 -5.71 -22.78 6.52
C MET A 256 -6.74 -22.19 5.55
N GLU A 257 -6.40 -21.13 4.80
CA GLU A 257 -7.34 -20.51 3.85
C GLU A 257 -7.51 -21.42 2.63
N ARG A 258 -8.77 -21.66 2.26
CA ARG A 258 -9.11 -22.54 1.11
C ARG A 258 -9.16 -21.70 -0.17
N PHE A 259 -8.63 -22.30 -1.23
CA PHE A 259 -8.67 -21.73 -2.58
C PHE A 259 -10.07 -21.73 -3.18
#